data_116aad6f16148e6eb2e2970983d2a2d2
#
_entry.id   116aad6f16148e6eb2e2970983d2a2d2
#
_cell.length_a   1.000
_cell.length_b   1.000
_cell.length_c   1.000
_cell.angle_alpha   90.00
_cell.angle_beta   90.00
_cell.angle_gamma   90.00
#
_symmetry.space_group_name_H-M   'P 1'
#
loop_
_entity.id
_entity.type
_entity.pdbx_description
1 polymer ?
#
loop_
_entity_poly.entity_id
_entity_poly.type
_entity_poly.pdbx_seq_one_letter_code
_entity_poly.pdbx_strand_id
1 'polypeptide(L)'
;SKNNIKLGMAVLDGSYLIGKVVEVNYLTSRILLLSDLNSKIPVIIEPGAFQSILSGTGKNHGIIQYLKENYLIEENSNIYTSGAGGLFKAGIPVVKIEKNKLFYIKIYVIINIIHYKL
;
A
#
# COMPACT_ATOMS: atom_id res chain seq x y z
N SER A 1 -19.74 -4.98 -13.81
CA SER A 1 -18.50 -4.87 -14.56
C SER A 1 -18.29 -6.08 -15.46
N LYS A 2 -17.84 -5.85 -16.67
CA LYS A 2 -17.54 -6.91 -17.62
C LYS A 2 -16.41 -7.82 -17.17
N ASN A 3 -15.48 -7.30 -16.38
CA ASN A 3 -14.24 -7.98 -16.04
C ASN A 3 -14.27 -8.56 -14.63
N ASN A 4 -15.45 -8.68 -14.05
CA ASN A 4 -15.60 -9.16 -12.68
C ASN A 4 -14.80 -8.34 -11.65
N ILE A 5 -14.52 -7.09 -11.96
CA ILE A 5 -13.89 -6.18 -11.03
C ILE A 5 -14.91 -5.78 -9.97
N LYS A 6 -14.53 -5.91 -8.71
CA LYS A 6 -15.41 -5.64 -7.58
C LYS A 6 -14.85 -4.56 -6.68
N LEU A 7 -15.76 -3.81 -6.08
CA LEU A 7 -15.40 -2.82 -5.08
C LEU A 7 -14.59 -3.48 -3.96
N GLY A 8 -13.52 -2.81 -3.54
CA GLY A 8 -12.66 -3.31 -2.48
C GLY A 8 -11.56 -4.25 -2.92
N MET A 9 -11.53 -4.68 -4.18
CA MET A 9 -10.46 -5.56 -4.66
C MET A 9 -9.11 -4.91 -4.55
N ALA A 10 -8.11 -5.70 -4.15
CA ALA A 10 -6.72 -5.27 -4.17
C ALA A 10 -6.23 -5.19 -5.61
N VAL A 11 -5.44 -4.17 -5.92
CA VAL A 11 -4.82 -3.99 -7.22
C VAL A 11 -3.31 -4.19 -7.04
N LEU A 12 -2.75 -5.11 -7.82
CA LEU A 12 -1.35 -5.49 -7.70
C LEU A 12 -0.60 -5.14 -8.98
N ASP A 13 0.68 -4.80 -8.81
CA ASP A 13 1.63 -4.76 -9.90
C ASP A 13 2.66 -5.86 -9.62
N GLY A 14 2.63 -6.92 -10.43
CA GLY A 14 3.32 -8.14 -10.06
C GLY A 14 2.74 -8.68 -8.76
N SER A 15 3.55 -8.85 -7.73
CA SER A 15 3.11 -9.32 -6.43
C SER A 15 2.90 -8.20 -5.41
N TYR A 16 3.18 -6.94 -5.78
CA TYR A 16 3.09 -5.82 -4.84
C TYR A 16 1.77 -5.09 -4.93
N LEU A 17 1.19 -4.79 -3.78
CA LEU A 17 -0.03 -4.01 -3.68
C LEU A 17 0.23 -2.56 -4.08
N ILE A 18 -0.64 -2.01 -4.92
CA ILE A 18 -0.55 -0.61 -5.35
C ILE A 18 -1.78 0.21 -5.01
N GLY A 19 -2.88 -0.44 -4.69
CA GLY A 19 -4.10 0.28 -4.34
C GLY A 19 -5.28 -0.65 -4.20
N LYS A 20 -6.46 -0.07 -4.14
CA LYS A 20 -7.69 -0.85 -4.11
C LYS A 20 -8.76 -0.18 -4.97
N VAL A 21 -9.69 -0.98 -5.44
CA VAL A 21 -10.81 -0.52 -6.24
C VAL A 21 -11.82 0.18 -5.34
N VAL A 22 -12.07 1.46 -5.58
CA VAL A 22 -13.01 2.25 -4.79
C VAL A 22 -14.27 2.65 -5.54
N GLU A 23 -14.29 2.42 -6.84
CA GLU A 23 -15.46 2.71 -7.65
C GLU A 23 -15.46 1.78 -8.87
N VAL A 24 -16.62 1.23 -9.20
CA VAL A 24 -16.76 0.35 -10.35
C VAL A 24 -17.86 0.91 -11.25
N ASN A 25 -17.52 1.19 -12.50
CA ASN A 25 -18.43 1.61 -13.54
C ASN A 25 -18.50 0.54 -14.61
N TYR A 26 -19.32 0.75 -15.64
CA TYR A 26 -19.51 -0.26 -16.66
C TYR A 26 -18.21 -0.64 -17.38
N LEU A 27 -17.44 0.34 -17.81
CA LEU A 27 -16.21 0.11 -18.58
C LEU A 27 -14.94 0.52 -17.85
N THR A 28 -15.05 1.16 -16.70
CA THR A 28 -13.89 1.68 -15.97
C THR A 28 -14.02 1.39 -14.49
N SER A 29 -12.87 1.40 -13.81
CA SER A 29 -12.85 1.32 -12.36
C SER A 29 -11.86 2.36 -11.84
N ARG A 30 -12.19 2.93 -10.68
CA ARG A 30 -11.30 3.88 -10.04
C ARG A 30 -10.54 3.20 -8.93
N ILE A 31 -9.24 3.48 -8.88
CA ILE A 31 -8.33 2.88 -7.93
C ILE A 31 -7.83 3.97 -6.98
N LEU A 32 -7.93 3.72 -5.68
CA LEU A 32 -7.26 4.56 -4.69
C LEU A 32 -5.85 4.01 -4.50
N LEU A 33 -4.86 4.79 -4.95
CA LEU A 33 -3.47 4.40 -4.85
C LEU A 33 -2.97 4.52 -3.41
N LEU A 34 -1.96 3.71 -3.06
CA LEU A 34 -1.37 3.76 -1.72
C LEU A 34 -0.76 5.13 -1.39
N SER A 35 -0.35 5.89 -2.40
CA SER A 35 0.21 7.22 -2.20
C SER A 35 -0.83 8.31 -2.04
N ASP A 36 -2.10 8.02 -2.28
CA ASP A 36 -3.16 9.00 -2.14
C ASP A 36 -3.27 9.48 -0.69
N LEU A 37 -3.53 10.76 -0.50
CA LEU A 37 -3.69 11.37 0.83
C LEU A 37 -4.78 10.67 1.66
N ASN A 38 -5.74 10.07 1.00
CA ASN A 38 -6.84 9.38 1.67
C ASN A 38 -6.52 7.90 1.94
N SER A 39 -5.35 7.42 1.53
CA SER A 39 -4.98 6.03 1.73
C SER A 39 -4.27 5.85 3.07
N LYS A 40 -4.84 4.98 3.90
CA LYS A 40 -4.25 4.52 5.15
C LYS A 40 -4.49 3.03 5.26
N ILE A 41 -3.42 2.25 5.31
CA ILE A 41 -3.56 0.81 5.40
C ILE A 41 -2.76 0.25 6.56
N PRO A 42 -3.35 -0.70 7.30
CA PRO A 42 -2.62 -1.40 8.35
C PRO A 42 -1.59 -2.34 7.73
N VAL A 43 -0.37 -2.27 8.22
CA VAL A 43 0.74 -3.05 7.69
C VAL A 43 1.54 -3.71 8.81
N ILE A 44 2.34 -4.71 8.42
CA ILE A 44 3.32 -5.34 9.27
C ILE A 44 4.68 -5.18 8.63
N ILE A 45 5.65 -4.77 9.42
CA ILE A 45 7.04 -4.61 8.97
C ILE A 45 7.83 -5.82 9.44
N GLU A 46 8.46 -6.51 8.48
CA GLU A 46 9.32 -7.65 8.77
C GLU A 46 10.78 -7.31 8.47
N PRO A 47 11.75 -7.78 9.24
CA PRO A 47 11.64 -8.68 10.40
C PRO A 47 11.12 -7.98 11.65
N GLY A 48 10.55 -8.79 12.55
CA GLY A 48 10.09 -8.29 13.85
C GLY A 48 8.58 -8.19 13.99
N ALA A 49 7.82 -8.35 12.91
CA ALA A 49 6.36 -8.30 12.92
C ALA A 49 5.82 -7.03 13.58
N PHE A 50 6.40 -5.87 13.27
CA PHE A 50 5.97 -4.60 13.83
C PHE A 50 4.72 -4.10 13.11
N GLN A 51 3.66 -3.90 13.85
CA GLN A 51 2.42 -3.36 13.29
C GLN A 51 2.51 -1.85 13.16
N SER A 52 1.98 -1.34 12.06
CA SER A 52 1.99 0.09 11.77
C SER A 52 0.88 0.45 10.80
N ILE A 53 0.81 1.73 10.46
CA ILE A 53 -0.09 2.23 9.43
C ILE A 53 0.74 2.89 8.36
N LEU A 54 0.49 2.53 7.11
CA LEU A 54 1.10 3.21 5.97
C LEU A 54 0.10 4.23 5.44
N SER A 55 0.51 5.49 5.47
CA SER A 55 -0.32 6.61 5.00
C SER A 55 0.27 7.21 3.73
N GLY A 56 -0.59 7.51 2.76
CA GLY A 56 -0.17 8.21 1.57
C GLY A 56 0.06 9.69 1.84
N THR A 57 0.89 10.32 1.00
CA THR A 57 1.24 11.74 1.11
C THR A 57 0.71 12.57 -0.05
N GLY A 58 0.12 11.95 -1.05
CA GLY A 58 -0.25 12.61 -2.30
C GLY A 58 0.92 12.72 -3.28
N LYS A 59 2.08 12.22 -2.91
CA LYS A 59 3.29 12.18 -3.74
C LYS A 59 3.66 10.71 -3.98
N ASN A 60 4.88 10.46 -4.38
CA ASN A 60 5.33 9.10 -4.72
C ASN A 60 5.93 8.34 -3.54
N HIS A 61 5.57 8.70 -2.33
CA HIS A 61 6.03 7.99 -1.13
C HIS A 61 4.93 7.96 -0.08
N GLY A 62 5.12 7.12 0.91
CA GLY A 62 4.23 7.02 2.05
C GLY A 62 4.96 7.27 3.36
N ILE A 63 4.20 7.38 4.42
CA ILE A 63 4.71 7.57 5.76
C ILE A 63 4.25 6.40 6.62
N ILE A 64 5.18 5.82 7.37
CA ILE A 64 4.85 4.83 8.38
C ILE A 64 4.54 5.56 9.68
N GLN A 65 3.35 5.29 10.22
CA GLN A 65 2.87 5.91 11.46
C GLN A 65 2.83 4.90 12.60
N TYR A 66 2.87 5.40 13.82
CA TYR A 66 2.73 4.61 15.06
C TYR A 66 3.87 3.62 15.29
N LEU A 67 5.07 3.96 14.83
CA LEU A 67 6.26 3.22 15.20
C LEU A 67 6.64 3.54 16.64
N LYS A 68 7.27 2.58 17.30
CA LYS A 68 7.82 2.81 18.62
C LYS A 68 8.88 3.89 18.56
N GLU A 69 8.98 4.69 19.62
CA GLU A 69 10.04 5.67 19.76
C GLU A 69 11.41 5.01 19.59
N ASN A 70 12.28 5.67 18.84
CA ASN A 70 13.63 5.18 18.54
C ASN A 70 13.68 3.91 17.67
N TYR A 71 12.56 3.49 17.10
CA TYR A 71 12.59 2.36 16.18
C TYR A 71 13.17 2.79 14.83
N LEU A 72 14.21 2.11 14.39
CA LEU A 72 14.79 2.30 13.06
C LEU A 72 14.40 1.12 12.20
N ILE A 73 13.83 1.41 11.05
CA ILE A 73 13.47 0.38 10.09
C ILE A 73 14.75 -0.07 9.39
N GLU A 74 15.04 -1.36 9.48
CA GLU A 74 16.25 -1.93 8.88
C GLU A 74 16.17 -1.91 7.37
N GLU A 75 17.31 -1.71 6.72
CA GLU A 75 17.43 -1.85 5.27
C GLU A 75 17.03 -3.27 4.86
N ASN A 76 16.40 -3.40 3.71
CA ASN A 76 15.85 -4.66 3.20
C ASN A 76 14.66 -5.20 3.99
N SER A 77 14.09 -4.42 4.90
CA SER A 77 12.83 -4.80 5.52
C SER A 77 11.72 -4.86 4.47
N ASN A 78 10.77 -5.75 4.72
CA ASN A 78 9.60 -5.88 3.86
C ASN A 78 8.36 -5.44 4.62
N ILE A 79 7.43 -4.85 3.90
CA ILE A 79 6.16 -4.42 4.46
C ILE A 79 5.04 -5.19 3.78
N TYR A 80 4.16 -5.76 4.60
CA TYR A 80 3.02 -6.54 4.13
C TYR A 80 1.74 -5.98 4.73
N THR A 81 0.62 -6.24 4.07
CA THR A 81 -0.68 -5.95 4.69
C THR A 81 -0.85 -6.79 5.94
N SER A 82 -1.44 -6.20 6.99
CA SER A 82 -1.65 -6.93 8.25
C SER A 82 -2.97 -7.67 8.31
N GLY A 83 -3.92 -7.31 7.45
CA GLY A 83 -5.28 -7.83 7.53
C GLY A 83 -6.15 -7.16 8.58
N ALA A 84 -5.60 -6.27 9.39
CA ALA A 84 -6.39 -5.55 10.38
C ALA A 84 -7.47 -4.72 9.71
N GLY A 85 -8.64 -4.63 10.33
CA GLY A 85 -9.76 -3.87 9.80
C GLY A 85 -10.46 -4.50 8.60
N GLY A 86 -9.97 -5.63 8.10
CA GLY A 86 -10.60 -6.33 6.99
C GLY A 86 -10.49 -5.63 5.63
N LEU A 87 -9.65 -4.60 5.52
CA LEU A 87 -9.49 -3.87 4.26
C LEU A 87 -8.84 -4.72 3.18
N PHE A 88 -7.85 -5.51 3.56
CA PHE A 88 -7.13 -6.42 2.69
C PHE A 88 -6.90 -7.74 3.39
N LYS A 89 -6.70 -8.79 2.60
CA LYS A 89 -6.18 -10.04 3.12
C LYS A 89 -4.78 -9.80 3.68
N ALA A 90 -4.42 -10.48 4.76
CA ALA A 90 -3.09 -10.36 5.36
C ALA A 90 -2.01 -10.94 4.44
N GLY A 91 -0.81 -10.37 4.50
CA GLY A 91 0.36 -10.95 3.86
C GLY A 91 0.60 -10.51 2.42
N ILE A 92 -0.12 -9.54 1.91
CA ILE A 92 0.16 -9.00 0.56
C ILE A 92 1.37 -8.07 0.65
N PRO A 93 2.43 -8.31 -0.14
CA PRO A 93 3.58 -7.41 -0.13
C PRO A 93 3.19 -5.99 -0.55
N VAL A 94 3.69 -5.00 0.15
CA VAL A 94 3.41 -3.59 -0.15
C VAL A 94 4.66 -2.91 -0.69
N VAL A 95 5.76 -3.01 0.03
CA VAL A 95 7.01 -2.37 -0.38
C VAL A 95 8.19 -3.04 0.31
N LYS A 96 9.34 -3.02 -0.36
CA LYS A 96 10.61 -3.39 0.23
C LYS A 96 11.40 -2.11 0.50
N ILE A 97 11.96 -2.00 1.68
CA ILE A 97 12.68 -0.80 2.08
C ILE A 97 14.12 -0.90 1.58
N GLU A 98 14.51 0.02 0.71
CA GLU A 98 15.85 0.04 0.14
C GLU A 98 16.81 0.91 0.93
N LYS A 99 16.30 1.94 1.59
CA LYS A 99 17.10 2.85 2.40
C LYS A 99 16.38 3.11 3.71
N ASN A 100 17.15 3.09 4.77
CA ASN A 100 16.61 3.42 6.09
C ASN A 100 16.37 4.92 6.19
N LYS A 101 15.18 5.35 5.81
CA LYS A 101 14.71 6.71 6.04
C LYS A 101 13.60 6.63 7.07
N LEU A 102 13.80 7.25 8.19
CA LEU A 102 12.80 7.29 9.25
C LEU A 102 11.45 7.72 8.69
N PHE A 103 10.45 6.87 8.80
CA PHE A 103 9.07 7.14 8.47
C PHE A 103 8.72 7.34 7.00
N TYR A 104 9.69 7.37 6.08
CA TYR A 104 9.43 7.59 4.67
C TYR A 104 9.80 6.36 3.85
N ILE A 105 8.88 5.95 2.99
CA ILE A 105 9.05 4.81 2.11
C ILE A 105 8.68 5.24 0.71
N LYS A 106 9.57 5.01 -0.24
CA LYS A 106 9.26 5.24 -1.65
C LYS A 106 8.39 4.11 -2.17
N ILE A 107 7.30 4.48 -2.80
CA ILE A 107 6.40 3.54 -3.45
C ILE A 107 6.56 3.76 -4.95
N TYR A 108 7.52 3.04 -5.55
CA TYR A 108 8.00 3.35 -6.90
C TYR A 108 7.00 3.13 -8.02
N VAL A 109 6.09 2.20 -7.84
CA VAL A 109 5.23 1.77 -8.94
C VAL A 109 4.02 2.65 -9.16
N ILE A 110 3.79 3.61 -8.27
CA ILE A 110 2.52 4.32 -8.22
C ILE A 110 2.35 5.30 -9.37
N ILE A 111 3.43 5.93 -9.79
CA ILE A 111 3.36 6.99 -10.80
C ILE A 111 2.86 6.45 -12.14
N ASN A 112 3.20 5.23 -12.47
CA ASN A 112 2.86 4.65 -13.76
C ASN A 112 1.43 4.13 -13.85
N ILE A 113 0.69 4.18 -12.76
CA ILE A 113 -0.62 3.54 -12.67
C ILE A 113 -1.75 4.54 -12.65
N ILE A 114 -1.44 5.81 -12.63
CA ILE A 114 -2.43 6.89 -12.65
C ILE A 114 -3.41 6.73 -13.81
N HIS A 115 -2.97 6.12 -14.89
CA HIS A 115 -3.77 5.92 -16.08
C HIS A 115 -4.28 4.48 -16.24
N TYR A 116 -4.23 3.69 -15.20
CA TYR A 116 -4.61 2.29 -15.27
C TYR A 116 -6.11 2.18 -15.53
N LYS A 117 -6.46 1.56 -16.64
CA LYS A 117 -7.84 1.27 -17.00
C LYS A 117 -8.04 -0.23 -17.04
N LEU A 118 -9.04 -0.66 -16.33
CA LEU A 118 -9.33 -2.09 -16.20
C LEU A 118 -10.43 -2.54 -17.16
#